data_60c270ac56ee4c05d9d5b3cb600c9d71
#
_entry.id   60c270ac56ee4c05d9d5b3cb600c9d71
#
_cell.length_a   1.000
_cell.length_b   1.000
_cell.length_c   1.000
_cell.angle_alpha   90.00
_cell.angle_beta   90.00
_cell.angle_gamma   90.00
#
_symmetry.space_group_name_H-M   'P 1'
#
loop_
_entity.id
_entity.type
_entity.pdbx_description
1 polymer ?
#
loop_
_entity_poly.entity_id
_entity_poly.type
_entity_poly.pdbx_seq_one_letter_code
_entity_poly.pdbx_strand_id
1 'polypeptide(L)'
;MIHEKKPESRIKGKTIVITGVLSKTRSQFAADIRKKGGIMAGSVTSKTDYLIVGRKFGTVKVAAAFKYGTFSVTEEEFLEIMNAEE
;
A
#
# COMPACT_ATOMS: atom_id res chain seq x y z
N MET A 1 29.04 -5.07 -10.93
CA MET A 1 28.60 -5.21 -10.59
C MET A 1 27.95 -5.18 -10.03
N ILE A 2 27.56 -5.25 -10.11
CA ILE A 2 26.86 -5.13 -9.55
C ILE A 2 26.46 -5.66 -8.71
N HIS A 3 26.08 -5.60 -8.16
CA HIS A 3 25.56 -5.94 -7.42
C HIS A 3 24.91 -6.17 -7.03
N GLU A 4 24.99 -6.87 -7.17
CA GLU A 4 24.08 -6.93 -6.92
C GLU A 4 23.36 -7.40 -5.80
N LYS A 5 23.30 -6.97 -5.11
CA LYS A 5 22.46 -7.06 -3.98
C LYS A 5 21.01 -6.94 -4.37
N LYS A 6 20.12 -7.77 -3.80
CA LYS A 6 18.71 -7.68 -4.04
C LYS A 6 18.18 -6.33 -3.59
N PRO A 7 17.32 -5.69 -4.36
CA PRO A 7 16.76 -4.43 -3.92
C PRO A 7 15.87 -4.65 -2.69
N GLU A 8 15.80 -3.64 -1.87
CA GLU A 8 14.93 -3.68 -0.72
C GLU A 8 13.48 -3.71 -1.16
N SER A 9 12.64 -4.23 -0.29
CA SER A 9 11.21 -4.26 -0.55
C SER A 9 10.69 -2.84 -0.76
N ARG A 10 9.90 -2.65 -1.79
CA ARG A 10 9.25 -1.37 -2.03
C ARG A 10 8.24 -1.05 -0.94
N ILE A 11 7.90 -2.02 -0.14
CA ILE A 11 6.91 -1.89 0.92
C ILE A 11 7.59 -1.60 2.26
N LYS A 12 8.84 -1.97 2.39
CA LYS A 12 9.55 -1.84 3.67
C LYS A 12 9.59 -0.37 4.10
N GLY A 13 9.12 -0.12 5.31
CA GLY A 13 9.09 1.21 5.87
C GLY A 13 8.02 2.12 5.29
N LYS A 14 7.19 1.61 4.37
CA LYS A 14 6.14 2.41 3.76
C LYS A 14 4.86 2.31 4.55
N THR A 15 4.14 3.40 4.63
CA THR A 15 2.85 3.46 5.31
C THR A 15 1.75 3.30 4.29
N ILE A 16 0.87 2.34 4.53
CA ILE A 16 -0.17 1.96 3.59
C ILE A 16 -1.53 2.06 4.25
N VAL A 17 -2.48 2.62 3.51
CA VAL A 17 -3.87 2.76 3.96
C VAL A 17 -4.75 2.07 2.92
N ILE A 18 -5.83 1.45 3.39
CA ILE A 18 -6.79 0.76 2.53
C ILE A 18 -8.13 1.47 2.60
N THR A 19 -8.76 1.68 1.46
CA THR A 19 -10.15 2.14 1.42
C THR A 19 -10.94 1.22 0.50
N GLY A 20 -12.17 0.93 0.87
CA GLY A 20 -13.04 0.06 0.08
C GLY A 20 -12.83 -1.40 0.41
N VAL A 21 -13.38 -2.26 -0.44
CA VAL A 21 -13.38 -3.70 -0.26
C VAL A 21 -12.37 -4.34 -1.21
N LEU A 22 -11.51 -5.17 -0.64
CA LEU A 22 -10.50 -5.89 -1.42
C LEU A 22 -10.88 -7.36 -1.51
N SER A 23 -10.11 -8.12 -2.27
CA SER A 23 -10.38 -9.54 -2.44
C SER A 23 -10.09 -10.35 -1.18
N LYS A 24 -9.22 -9.83 -0.33
CA LYS A 24 -8.93 -10.43 0.97
C LYS A 24 -9.38 -9.49 2.07
N THR A 25 -9.48 -10.02 3.29
CA THR A 25 -9.82 -9.18 4.43
C THR A 25 -8.68 -8.22 4.72
N ARG A 26 -9.01 -7.14 5.44
CA ARG A 26 -7.97 -6.20 5.85
C ARG A 26 -6.92 -6.86 6.71
N SER A 27 -7.34 -7.81 7.55
CA SER A 27 -6.40 -8.53 8.41
C SER A 27 -5.39 -9.31 7.59
N GLN A 28 -5.85 -9.95 6.53
CA GLN A 28 -4.97 -10.72 5.67
C GLN A 28 -4.00 -9.83 4.93
N PHE A 29 -4.50 -8.71 4.40
CA PHE A 29 -3.63 -7.75 3.72
C PHE A 29 -2.62 -7.16 4.69
N ALA A 30 -3.08 -6.82 5.90
CA ALA A 30 -2.19 -6.25 6.91
C ALA A 30 -1.07 -7.22 7.25
N ALA A 31 -1.40 -8.50 7.38
CA ALA A 31 -0.38 -9.50 7.70
C ALA A 31 0.66 -9.59 6.59
N ASP A 32 0.21 -9.60 5.33
CA ASP A 32 1.11 -9.68 4.20
C ASP A 32 2.01 -8.45 4.11
N ILE A 33 1.43 -7.29 4.34
CA ILE A 33 2.17 -6.02 4.29
C ILE A 33 3.22 -5.97 5.39
N ARG A 34 2.84 -6.38 6.61
CA ARG A 34 3.79 -6.38 7.72
C ARG A 34 4.92 -7.36 7.51
N LYS A 35 4.62 -8.47 6.88
CA LYS A 35 5.63 -9.46 6.54
C LYS A 35 6.73 -8.87 5.66
N LYS A 36 6.36 -7.92 4.82
CA LYS A 36 7.30 -7.26 3.94
C LYS A 36 7.87 -5.97 4.54
N GLY A 37 7.57 -5.74 5.80
CA GLY A 37 8.12 -4.59 6.51
C GLY A 37 7.32 -3.32 6.39
N GLY A 38 6.11 -3.41 5.85
CA GLY A 38 5.24 -2.24 5.71
C GLY A 38 4.51 -1.91 6.99
N ILE A 39 3.93 -0.73 7.01
CA ILE A 39 3.20 -0.21 8.14
C ILE A 39 1.76 0.05 7.73
N MET A 40 0.82 -0.52 8.47
CA MET A 40 -0.60 -0.27 8.20
C MET A 40 -1.08 0.89 9.02
N ALA A 41 -1.83 1.78 8.39
CA ALA A 41 -2.42 2.91 9.08
C ALA A 41 -3.90 3.03 8.70
N GLY A 42 -4.66 3.70 9.55
CA GLY A 42 -6.10 3.83 9.35
C GLY A 42 -6.53 5.10 8.64
N SER A 43 -5.64 6.07 8.51
CA SER A 43 -5.97 7.36 7.91
C SER A 43 -4.87 7.81 6.98
N VAL A 44 -5.26 8.55 5.95
CA VAL A 44 -4.30 9.12 5.02
C VAL A 44 -3.78 10.42 5.60
N THR A 45 -2.47 10.53 5.69
CA THR A 45 -1.79 11.74 6.16
C THR A 45 -0.67 12.07 5.19
N SER A 46 0.05 13.13 5.48
CA SER A 46 1.19 13.52 4.65
C SER A 46 2.30 12.46 4.65
N LYS A 47 2.25 11.53 5.61
CA LYS A 47 3.25 10.48 5.71
C LYS A 47 2.81 9.16 5.09
N THR A 48 1.61 9.10 4.54
CA THR A 48 1.11 7.90 3.89
C THR A 48 1.75 7.76 2.51
N ASP A 49 2.28 6.58 2.23
CA ASP A 49 2.96 6.33 0.96
C ASP A 49 2.04 5.77 -0.10
N TYR A 50 1.17 4.84 0.28
CA TYR A 50 0.25 4.22 -0.67
C TYR A 50 -1.16 4.20 -0.11
N LEU A 51 -2.12 4.44 -1.00
CA LEU A 51 -3.54 4.20 -0.70
C LEU A 51 -4.04 3.12 -1.65
N ILE A 52 -4.45 2.00 -1.09
CA ILE A 52 -5.02 0.91 -1.90
C ILE A 52 -6.51 1.17 -2.01
N VAL A 53 -6.99 1.34 -3.24
CA VAL A 53 -8.39 1.68 -3.50
C VAL A 53 -9.12 0.43 -3.98
N GLY A 54 -10.00 -0.08 -3.15
CA GLY A 54 -10.81 -1.25 -3.48
C GLY A 54 -12.17 -0.86 -4.02
N ARG A 55 -13.09 -1.83 -4.04
CA ARG A 55 -14.44 -1.60 -4.54
C ARG A 55 -15.23 -0.80 -3.52
N LYS A 56 -16.18 -0.01 -4.02
CA LYS A 56 -17.07 0.76 -3.15
C LYS A 56 -16.30 1.61 -2.14
N PHE A 57 -15.21 2.19 -2.61
CA PHE A 57 -14.38 3.01 -1.74
C PHE A 57 -15.11 4.30 -1.36
N GLY A 58 -14.75 4.84 -0.17
CA GLY A 58 -15.26 6.13 0.24
C GLY A 58 -14.44 7.26 -0.35
N THR A 59 -15.00 8.46 -0.34
CA THR A 59 -14.32 9.60 -0.95
C THR A 59 -13.34 10.29 0.00
N VAL A 60 -13.49 10.10 1.31
CA VAL A 60 -12.68 10.82 2.29
C VAL A 60 -11.20 10.50 2.15
N LYS A 61 -10.87 9.21 2.09
CA LYS A 61 -9.47 8.81 1.98
C LYS A 61 -8.89 9.14 0.62
N VAL A 62 -9.71 9.02 -0.42
CA VAL A 62 -9.25 9.35 -1.77
C VAL A 62 -8.98 10.85 -1.89
N ALA A 63 -9.85 11.68 -1.31
CA ALA A 63 -9.64 13.12 -1.32
C ALA A 63 -8.39 13.50 -0.54
N ALA A 64 -8.15 12.84 0.60
CA ALA A 64 -6.95 13.09 1.39
C ALA A 64 -5.70 12.67 0.62
N ALA A 65 -5.77 11.56 -0.09
CA ALA A 65 -4.63 11.11 -0.90
C ALA A 65 -4.30 12.13 -1.98
N PHE A 66 -5.33 12.68 -2.61
CA PHE A 66 -5.11 13.72 -3.62
C PHE A 66 -4.46 14.95 -2.99
N LYS A 67 -4.96 15.33 -1.82
CA LYS A 67 -4.44 16.51 -1.12
C LYS A 67 -2.96 16.36 -0.78
N TYR A 68 -2.55 15.19 -0.32
CA TYR A 68 -1.18 14.98 0.14
C TYR A 68 -0.27 14.39 -0.93
N GLY A 69 -0.79 14.13 -2.12
CA GLY A 69 0.01 13.53 -3.18
C GLY A 69 0.34 12.07 -2.92
N THR A 70 -0.49 11.38 -2.14
CA THR A 70 -0.31 9.96 -1.84
C THR A 70 -0.53 9.14 -3.12
N PHE A 71 0.29 8.14 -3.32
CA PHE A 71 0.19 7.29 -4.49
C PHE A 71 -0.99 6.34 -4.33
N SER A 72 -2.03 6.53 -5.14
CA SER A 72 -3.24 5.71 -5.08
C SER A 72 -3.12 4.58 -6.09
N VAL A 73 -3.35 3.35 -5.65
CA VAL A 73 -3.21 2.18 -6.50
C VAL A 73 -4.41 1.25 -6.33
N THR A 74 -4.68 0.45 -7.34
CA THR A 74 -5.66 -0.62 -7.21
C THR A 74 -5.05 -1.78 -6.45
N GLU A 75 -5.92 -2.72 -6.03
CA GLU A 75 -5.43 -3.92 -5.40
C GLU A 75 -4.45 -4.67 -6.31
N GLU A 76 -4.78 -4.77 -7.59
CA GLU A 76 -3.92 -5.48 -8.54
C GLU A 76 -2.57 -4.81 -8.69
N GLU A 77 -2.58 -3.49 -8.79
CA GLU A 77 -1.33 -2.75 -8.89
C GLU A 77 -0.47 -2.94 -7.66
N PHE A 78 -1.12 -2.93 -6.49
CA PHE A 78 -0.39 -3.11 -5.25
C PHE A 78 0.21 -4.50 -5.15
N LEU A 79 -0.53 -5.51 -5.58
CA LEU A 79 -0.02 -6.88 -5.57
C LEU A 79 1.17 -7.01 -6.50
N GLU A 80 1.14 -6.33 -7.64
CA GLU A 80 2.30 -6.32 -8.53
C GLU A 80 3.51 -5.69 -7.87
N ILE A 81 3.29 -4.60 -7.13
CA ILE A 81 4.38 -3.97 -6.41
C ILE A 81 4.98 -4.94 -5.40
N MET A 82 4.13 -5.65 -4.67
CA MET A 82 4.61 -6.60 -3.67
C MET A 82 5.33 -7.79 -4.30
N ASN A 83 4.81 -8.27 -5.41
CA ASN A 83 5.37 -9.46 -6.06
C ASN A 83 6.62 -9.17 -6.88
N ALA A 84 6.78 -7.94 -7.32
CA ALA A 84 7.89 -7.57 -8.17
C ALA A 84 9.25 -7.73 -7.46
N GLU A 85 9.20 -7.96 -6.16
CA GLU A 85 10.42 -8.08 -5.35
C GLU A 85 10.86 -9.51 -5.13
N GLU A 86 10.11 -10.44 -5.66
CA GLU A 86 10.38 -11.85 -5.46
C GLU A 86 11.53 -12.39 -6.31
#